data_1ed394946753120135b82715e6474270
#
_entry.id   1ed394946753120135b82715e6474270
#
_cell.length_a   1.000
_cell.length_b   1.000
_cell.length_c   1.000
_cell.angle_alpha   90.00
_cell.angle_beta   90.00
_cell.angle_gamma   90.00
#
_symmetry.space_group_name_H-M   'P 1'
#
loop_
_entity.id
_entity.type
_entity.pdbx_description
1 polymer ?
#
loop_
_entity_poly.entity_id
_entity_poly.type
_entity_poly.pdbx_seq_one_letter_code
_entity_poly.pdbx_strand_id
1 'polypeptide(L)'
;MIWEKSVKFRDGLESDATSLALLLDAAGRRIPAYFWSLYAAEGQSFFEFGRENIRTNDKEKSYYKNWQIAELDNKLLGAFLGFRVPDPYPEINYDEEQEWEIPFLELEKSAAGSWLLQAISVLPEYREQGHAHALLSKA
;
A
#
# COMPACT_ATOMS: atom_id res chain seq x y z
N MET A 1 -31.44 18.10 11.51
CA MET A 1 -30.93 16.75 11.74
C MET A 1 -29.62 16.57 11.00
N ILE A 2 -28.58 16.33 11.71
CA ILE A 2 -27.26 16.09 11.12
C ILE A 2 -27.22 14.61 10.75
N TRP A 3 -27.11 14.32 9.48
CA TRP A 3 -26.88 12.97 9.02
C TRP A 3 -25.40 12.68 9.20
N GLU A 4 -25.05 11.90 10.19
CA GLU A 4 -23.71 11.35 10.27
C GLU A 4 -23.55 10.34 9.16
N LYS A 5 -22.74 10.68 8.17
CA LYS A 5 -22.38 9.76 7.11
C LYS A 5 -21.36 8.78 7.68
N SER A 6 -21.72 7.51 7.68
CA SER A 6 -20.85 6.45 8.19
C SER A 6 -19.75 6.14 7.20
N VAL A 7 -18.51 6.14 7.68
CA VAL A 7 -17.36 5.61 6.94
C VAL A 7 -17.51 4.09 6.86
N LYS A 8 -17.38 3.55 5.67
CA LYS A 8 -17.38 2.11 5.44
C LYS A 8 -15.97 1.62 5.17
N PHE A 9 -15.69 0.39 5.60
CA PHE A 9 -14.42 -0.28 5.35
C PHE A 9 -14.67 -1.46 4.42
N ARG A 10 -13.78 -1.64 3.46
CA ARG A 10 -13.88 -2.73 2.50
C ARG A 10 -12.51 -3.12 1.97
N ASP A 11 -12.44 -4.30 1.34
CA ASP A 11 -11.23 -4.74 0.66
C ASP A 11 -10.97 -3.90 -0.59
N GLY A 12 -9.70 -3.77 -0.95
CA GLY A 12 -9.30 -3.11 -2.19
C GLY A 12 -9.80 -3.85 -3.41
N LEU A 13 -10.08 -3.10 -4.47
CA LEU A 13 -10.52 -3.58 -5.78
C LEU A 13 -9.52 -3.12 -6.85
N GLU A 14 -9.51 -3.81 -7.99
CA GLU A 14 -8.67 -3.39 -9.12
C GLU A 14 -8.91 -1.93 -9.51
N SER A 15 -10.16 -1.49 -9.47
CA SER A 15 -10.55 -0.12 -9.80
C SER A 15 -10.00 0.93 -8.83
N ASP A 16 -9.48 0.52 -7.68
CA ASP A 16 -8.87 1.43 -6.71
C ASP A 16 -7.40 1.74 -7.03
N ALA A 17 -6.80 1.06 -8.00
CA ALA A 17 -5.35 1.09 -8.21
C ALA A 17 -4.77 2.50 -8.35
N THR A 18 -5.44 3.41 -9.05
CA THR A 18 -4.98 4.79 -9.20
C THR A 18 -4.89 5.50 -7.85
N SER A 19 -5.95 5.43 -7.06
CA SER A 19 -5.98 6.04 -5.73
C SER A 19 -4.98 5.39 -4.78
N LEU A 20 -4.82 4.07 -4.85
CA LEU A 20 -3.85 3.34 -4.01
C LEU A 20 -2.42 3.71 -4.36
N ALA A 21 -2.11 3.90 -5.65
CA ALA A 21 -0.78 4.36 -6.06
C ALA A 21 -0.46 5.75 -5.49
N LEU A 22 -1.43 6.67 -5.55
CA LEU A 22 -1.27 8.01 -4.96
C LEU A 22 -1.06 7.93 -3.45
N LEU A 23 -1.85 7.13 -2.76
CA LEU A 23 -1.75 6.98 -1.30
C LEU A 23 -0.44 6.32 -0.88
N LEU A 24 0.01 5.30 -1.60
CA LEU A 24 1.28 4.62 -1.33
C LEU A 24 2.44 5.59 -1.50
N ASP A 25 2.45 6.35 -2.59
CA ASP A 25 3.50 7.33 -2.85
C ASP A 25 3.53 8.44 -1.78
N ALA A 26 2.36 8.89 -1.35
CA ALA A 26 2.26 9.88 -0.26
C ALA A 26 2.76 9.30 1.07
N ALA A 27 2.36 8.09 1.44
CA ALA A 27 2.80 7.43 2.66
C ALA A 27 4.31 7.19 2.66
N GLY A 28 4.88 6.85 1.50
CA GLY A 28 6.30 6.60 1.31
C GLY A 28 7.14 7.85 1.01
N ARG A 29 6.57 9.04 1.11
CA ARG A 29 7.25 10.32 0.89
C ARG A 29 7.98 10.39 -0.46
N ARG A 30 7.31 9.95 -1.52
CA ARG A 30 7.81 9.92 -2.89
C ARG A 30 8.90 8.88 -3.15
N ILE A 31 9.25 8.05 -2.18
CA ILE A 31 10.16 6.92 -2.41
C ILE A 31 9.56 5.91 -3.37
N PRO A 32 8.28 5.52 -3.26
CA PRO A 32 7.65 4.66 -4.27
C PRO A 32 7.75 5.20 -5.69
N ALA A 33 7.51 6.49 -5.90
CA ALA A 33 7.65 7.12 -7.22
C ALA A 33 9.07 6.97 -7.77
N TYR A 34 10.08 7.14 -6.92
CA TYR A 34 11.46 6.95 -7.32
C TYR A 34 11.73 5.52 -7.79
N PHE A 35 11.31 4.51 -7.03
CA PHE A 35 11.51 3.12 -7.41
C PHE A 35 10.73 2.76 -8.68
N TRP A 36 9.51 3.23 -8.82
CA TRP A 36 8.74 3.01 -10.04
C TRP A 36 9.44 3.59 -11.26
N SER A 37 10.12 4.74 -11.12
CA SER A 37 10.87 5.36 -12.22
C SER A 37 12.04 4.50 -12.71
N LEU A 38 12.61 3.65 -11.83
CA LEU A 38 13.70 2.75 -12.19
C LEU A 38 13.24 1.57 -13.03
N TYR A 39 11.97 1.18 -12.91
CA TYR A 39 11.43 -0.02 -13.56
C TYR A 39 10.43 0.30 -14.67
N ALA A 40 9.99 1.54 -14.80
CA ALA A 40 9.07 1.94 -15.85
C ALA A 40 9.68 1.70 -17.23
N ALA A 41 8.86 1.21 -18.15
CA ALA A 41 9.27 1.00 -19.55
C ALA A 41 9.45 2.34 -20.28
N GLU A 42 10.17 2.31 -21.37
CA GLU A 42 10.28 3.49 -22.22
C GLU A 42 8.90 3.98 -22.67
N GLY A 43 8.62 5.26 -22.48
CA GLY A 43 7.32 5.86 -22.78
C GLY A 43 6.25 5.64 -21.70
N GLN A 44 6.54 4.85 -20.69
CA GLN A 44 5.65 4.64 -19.54
C GLN A 44 6.03 5.60 -18.41
N SER A 45 5.05 6.29 -17.83
CA SER A 45 5.31 7.09 -16.64
C SER A 45 5.56 6.19 -15.43
N PHE A 46 6.31 6.70 -14.43
CA PHE A 46 6.52 5.96 -13.19
C PHE A 46 5.19 5.64 -12.50
N PHE A 47 4.23 6.55 -12.61
CA PHE A 47 2.93 6.38 -11.97
C PHE A 47 2.10 5.27 -12.64
N GLU A 48 2.15 5.17 -13.97
CA GLU A 48 1.53 4.06 -14.70
C GLU A 48 2.11 2.72 -14.28
N PHE A 49 3.44 2.66 -14.12
CA PHE A 49 4.11 1.45 -13.62
C PHE A 49 3.59 1.07 -12.23
N GLY A 50 3.55 2.01 -11.29
CA GLY A 50 3.07 1.76 -9.92
C GLY A 50 1.62 1.32 -9.90
N ARG A 51 0.76 1.98 -10.66
CA ARG A 51 -0.65 1.63 -10.80
C ARG A 51 -0.84 0.22 -11.34
N GLU A 52 -0.12 -0.14 -12.40
CA GLU A 52 -0.20 -1.47 -13.01
C GLU A 52 0.29 -2.55 -12.03
N ASN A 53 1.35 -2.28 -11.28
CA ASN A 53 1.84 -3.18 -10.24
C ASN A 53 0.76 -3.47 -9.19
N ILE A 54 0.11 -2.44 -8.70
CA ILE A 54 -0.96 -2.58 -7.70
C ILE A 54 -2.14 -3.37 -8.28
N ARG A 55 -2.45 -3.13 -9.54
CA ARG A 55 -3.61 -3.73 -10.21
C ARG A 55 -3.39 -5.18 -10.61
N THR A 56 -2.21 -5.55 -11.08
CA THR A 56 -2.00 -6.82 -11.78
C THR A 56 -0.93 -7.72 -11.17
N ASN A 57 0.00 -7.21 -10.38
CA ASN A 57 1.12 -7.99 -9.89
C ASN A 57 0.83 -8.60 -8.50
N ASP A 58 0.31 -9.82 -8.50
CA ASP A 58 -0.06 -10.54 -7.28
C ASP A 58 1.14 -11.00 -6.43
N LYS A 59 2.35 -10.86 -6.95
CA LYS A 59 3.59 -11.17 -6.21
C LYS A 59 4.10 -9.96 -5.43
N GLU A 60 3.64 -8.77 -5.79
CA GLU A 60 4.00 -7.55 -5.08
C GLU A 60 3.13 -7.35 -3.84
N LYS A 61 3.75 -6.88 -2.77
CA LYS A 61 3.06 -6.62 -1.51
C LYS A 61 1.98 -5.57 -1.64
N SER A 62 2.19 -4.61 -2.54
CA SER A 62 1.24 -3.52 -2.82
C SER A 62 0.07 -3.93 -3.70
N TYR A 63 -0.06 -5.22 -4.04
CA TYR A 63 -1.18 -5.73 -4.82
C TYR A 63 -2.52 -5.32 -4.18
N TYR A 64 -3.51 -4.94 -4.99
CA TYR A 64 -4.74 -4.33 -4.50
C TYR A 64 -5.47 -5.15 -3.42
N LYS A 65 -5.37 -6.48 -3.45
CA LYS A 65 -6.03 -7.37 -2.47
C LYS A 65 -5.44 -7.26 -1.06
N ASN A 66 -4.26 -6.68 -0.91
CA ASN A 66 -3.63 -6.51 0.39
C ASN A 66 -4.03 -5.20 1.07
N TRP A 67 -4.90 -4.43 0.45
CA TRP A 67 -5.34 -3.14 0.96
C TRP A 67 -6.72 -3.20 1.58
N GLN A 68 -6.91 -2.41 2.62
CA GLN A 68 -8.20 -2.08 3.19
C GLN A 68 -8.51 -0.61 2.92
N ILE A 69 -9.72 -0.35 2.49
CA ILE A 69 -10.19 0.96 2.05
C ILE A 69 -11.17 1.52 3.06
N ALA A 70 -11.03 2.81 3.38
CA ALA A 70 -12.06 3.60 4.04
C ALA A 70 -12.78 4.44 3.00
N GLU A 71 -14.09 4.33 2.90
CA GLU A 71 -14.87 5.09 1.95
C GLU A 71 -16.07 5.79 2.60
N LEU A 72 -16.50 6.88 1.98
CA LEU A 72 -17.67 7.63 2.36
C LEU A 72 -18.38 8.07 1.07
N ASP A 73 -19.68 7.76 0.97
CA ASP A 73 -20.48 8.05 -0.23
C ASP A 73 -19.80 7.54 -1.52
N ASN A 74 -19.28 6.34 -1.49
CA ASN A 74 -18.55 5.70 -2.60
C ASN A 74 -17.25 6.42 -3.00
N LYS A 75 -16.74 7.32 -2.14
CA LYS A 75 -15.46 7.99 -2.34
C LYS A 75 -14.44 7.40 -1.40
N LEU A 76 -13.27 7.06 -1.93
CA LEU A 76 -12.16 6.59 -1.12
C LEU A 76 -11.59 7.76 -0.31
N LEU A 77 -11.53 7.59 1.01
CA LEU A 77 -10.95 8.59 1.93
C LEU A 77 -9.51 8.30 2.24
N GLY A 78 -9.18 7.03 2.35
CA GLY A 78 -7.86 6.57 2.73
C GLY A 78 -7.80 5.06 2.68
N ALA A 79 -6.62 4.53 2.97
CA ALA A 79 -6.40 3.09 2.92
C ALA A 79 -5.19 2.69 3.77
N PHE A 80 -5.13 1.42 4.14
CA PHE A 80 -3.89 0.85 4.65
C PHE A 80 -3.51 -0.40 3.87
N LEU A 81 -2.21 -0.63 3.80
CA LEU A 81 -1.60 -1.80 3.22
C LEU A 81 -0.98 -2.64 4.32
N GLY A 82 -1.42 -3.87 4.45
CA GLY A 82 -0.88 -4.79 5.43
C GLY A 82 -0.90 -6.22 4.92
N PHE A 83 0.01 -7.01 5.44
CA PHE A 83 0.11 -8.43 5.08
C PHE A 83 0.79 -9.21 6.18
N ARG A 84 0.57 -10.53 6.15
CA ARG A 84 1.25 -11.42 7.06
C ARG A 84 2.64 -11.75 6.52
N VAL A 85 3.65 -11.55 7.36
CA VAL A 85 5.02 -11.93 7.02
C VAL A 85 5.14 -13.46 7.11
N PRO A 86 5.60 -14.14 6.05
CA PRO A 86 5.70 -15.59 6.06
C PRO A 86 6.59 -16.13 7.19
N ASP A 87 6.21 -17.29 7.72
CA ASP A 87 7.02 -18.02 8.68
C ASP A 87 6.91 -19.53 8.37
N PRO A 88 7.99 -20.19 7.92
CA PRO A 88 9.36 -19.65 7.76
C PRO A 88 9.46 -18.61 6.63
N TYR A 89 10.31 -17.62 6.84
CA TYR A 89 10.56 -16.59 5.84
C TYR A 89 11.39 -17.20 4.69
N PRO A 90 11.06 -16.89 3.42
CA PRO A 90 11.83 -17.38 2.28
C PRO A 90 13.30 -16.96 2.38
N GLU A 91 14.19 -17.82 1.91
CA GLU A 91 15.62 -17.48 1.89
C GLU A 91 15.86 -16.25 1.00
N ILE A 92 16.67 -15.33 1.52
CA ILE A 92 17.09 -14.15 0.77
C ILE A 92 18.24 -14.55 -0.15
N ASN A 93 18.02 -14.42 -1.46
CA ASN A 93 19.09 -14.62 -2.43
C ASN A 93 19.87 -13.32 -2.63
N TYR A 94 20.94 -13.14 -1.85
CA TYR A 94 21.72 -11.91 -1.85
C TYR A 94 22.36 -11.58 -3.20
N ASP A 95 22.55 -12.57 -4.07
CA ASP A 95 23.13 -12.35 -5.40
C ASP A 95 22.12 -11.85 -6.42
N GLU A 96 20.83 -12.15 -6.22
CA GLU A 96 19.75 -11.75 -7.14
C GLU A 96 19.04 -10.47 -6.71
N GLU A 97 19.08 -10.13 -5.41
CA GLU A 97 18.39 -8.97 -4.89
C GLU A 97 19.18 -7.68 -5.13
N GLN A 98 18.47 -6.59 -5.31
CA GLN A 98 19.11 -5.28 -5.38
C GLN A 98 19.71 -4.93 -4.01
N GLU A 99 20.90 -4.35 -4.02
CA GLU A 99 21.61 -4.01 -2.79
C GLU A 99 20.77 -3.18 -1.81
N TRP A 100 19.98 -2.25 -2.33
CA TRP A 100 19.12 -1.40 -1.51
C TRP A 100 17.93 -2.15 -0.90
N GLU A 101 17.49 -3.27 -1.48
CA GLU A 101 16.39 -4.08 -0.96
C GLU A 101 16.80 -4.95 0.23
N ILE A 102 18.06 -5.35 0.28
CA ILE A 102 18.55 -6.31 1.28
C ILE A 102 18.25 -5.90 2.72
N PRO A 103 18.49 -4.65 3.16
CA PRO A 103 18.17 -4.26 4.53
C PRO A 103 16.69 -4.37 4.85
N PHE A 104 15.81 -4.07 3.88
CA PHE A 104 14.36 -4.19 4.07
C PHE A 104 13.94 -5.65 4.19
N LEU A 105 14.49 -6.54 3.37
CA LEU A 105 14.21 -7.98 3.43
C LEU A 105 14.68 -8.59 4.74
N GLU A 106 15.87 -8.22 5.21
CA GLU A 106 16.40 -8.68 6.50
C GLU A 106 15.55 -8.21 7.67
N LEU A 107 15.10 -6.95 7.65
CA LEU A 107 14.22 -6.41 8.67
C LEU A 107 12.87 -7.14 8.67
N GLU A 108 12.30 -7.38 7.51
CA GLU A 108 11.06 -8.12 7.36
C GLU A 108 11.19 -9.55 7.86
N LYS A 109 12.31 -10.22 7.52
CA LYS A 109 12.61 -11.57 7.99
C LYS A 109 12.62 -11.64 9.52
N SER A 110 13.13 -10.60 10.19
CA SER A 110 13.14 -10.54 11.65
C SER A 110 11.75 -10.51 12.27
N ALA A 111 10.74 -10.13 11.49
CA ALA A 111 9.34 -10.08 11.89
C ALA A 111 8.52 -11.26 11.35
N ALA A 112 9.16 -12.36 10.93
CA ALA A 112 8.48 -13.53 10.39
C ALA A 112 7.35 -14.01 11.33
N GLY A 113 6.20 -14.31 10.73
CA GLY A 113 5.01 -14.74 11.47
C GLY A 113 4.13 -13.61 12.00
N SER A 114 4.60 -12.36 11.95
CA SER A 114 3.81 -11.21 12.36
C SER A 114 2.96 -10.67 11.20
N TRP A 115 2.00 -9.82 11.54
CA TRP A 115 1.28 -9.02 10.55
C TRP A 115 1.93 -7.64 10.47
N LEU A 116 2.31 -7.24 9.25
CA LEU A 116 3.03 -5.98 9.01
C LEU A 116 2.09 -4.95 8.40
N LEU A 117 1.95 -3.80 9.08
CA LEU A 117 1.35 -2.62 8.50
C LEU A 117 2.44 -1.87 7.73
N GLN A 118 2.39 -1.92 6.40
CA GLN A 118 3.42 -1.30 5.56
C GLN A 118 3.13 0.16 5.26
N ALA A 119 1.88 0.51 5.02
CA ALA A 119 1.50 1.87 4.69
C ALA A 119 0.10 2.17 5.19
N ILE A 120 -0.11 3.40 5.63
CA ILE A 120 -1.42 3.95 5.93
C ILE A 120 -1.45 5.40 5.47
N SER A 121 -2.49 5.79 4.77
CA SER A 121 -2.60 7.13 4.23
C SER A 121 -4.05 7.55 4.10
N VAL A 122 -4.32 8.83 4.39
CA VAL A 122 -5.61 9.46 4.22
C VAL A 122 -5.44 10.62 3.25
N LEU A 123 -6.37 10.79 2.33
CA LEU A 123 -6.34 11.91 1.38
C LEU A 123 -6.34 13.24 2.14
N PRO A 124 -5.60 14.27 1.64
CA PRO A 124 -5.42 15.52 2.37
C PRO A 124 -6.71 16.18 2.85
N GLU A 125 -7.75 16.20 2.01
CA GLU A 125 -9.05 16.83 2.32
C GLU A 125 -9.83 16.13 3.43
N TYR A 126 -9.43 14.91 3.80
CA TYR A 126 -10.09 14.12 4.84
C TYR A 126 -9.24 13.91 6.08
N ARG A 127 -8.08 14.57 6.15
CA ARG A 127 -7.17 14.46 7.31
C ARG A 127 -7.73 15.19 8.53
N GLU A 128 -7.18 14.83 9.70
CA GLU A 128 -7.54 15.42 11.00
C GLU A 128 -9.00 15.20 11.41
N GLN A 129 -9.61 14.11 10.90
CA GLN A 129 -10.99 13.73 11.19
C GLN A 129 -11.09 12.33 11.82
N GLY A 130 -9.96 11.75 12.23
CA GLY A 130 -9.93 10.44 12.89
C GLY A 130 -9.96 9.23 11.97
N HIS A 131 -9.85 9.40 10.65
CA HIS A 131 -9.94 8.29 9.71
C HIS A 131 -8.74 7.34 9.78
N ALA A 132 -7.53 7.86 9.98
CA ALA A 132 -6.35 7.01 10.16
C ALA A 132 -6.48 6.12 11.41
N HIS A 133 -6.98 6.68 12.51
CA HIS A 133 -7.24 5.94 13.73
C HIS A 133 -8.30 4.85 13.50
N ALA A 134 -9.37 5.18 12.80
CA ALA A 134 -10.42 4.22 12.46
C ALA A 134 -9.90 3.09 11.56
N LEU A 135 -9.04 3.40 10.58
CA LEU A 135 -8.37 2.40 9.75
C LEU A 135 -7.49 1.46 10.57
N LEU A 136 -6.68 2.01 11.48
CA LEU A 136 -5.83 1.20 12.38
C LEU A 136 -6.63 0.23 13.22
N SER A 137 -7.84 0.60 13.63
CA SER A 137 -8.74 -0.27 14.41
C SER A 137 -9.24 -1.46 13.59
N LYS A 138 -9.09 -1.45 12.25
CA LYS A 138 -9.46 -2.55 11.36
C LYS A 138 -8.27 -3.42 10.98
N ALA A 139 -7.07 -2.99 11.31
CA ALA A 139 -5.85 -3.73 11.00
C ALA A 139 -5.70 -5.03 11.79
#